data_45c70d095cdc6f6f4010a85c6ea9a9e4
#
_entry.id   45c70d095cdc6f6f4010a85c6ea9a9e4
#
_cell.length_a   1.000
_cell.length_b   1.000
_cell.length_c   1.000
_cell.angle_alpha   90.00
_cell.angle_beta   90.00
_cell.angle_gamma   90.00
#
_symmetry.space_group_name_H-M   'P 1'
#
loop_
_entity.id
_entity.type
_entity.pdbx_description
1 polymer ?
#
loop_
_entity_poly.entity_id
_entity_poly.type
_entity_poly.pdbx_seq_one_letter_code
_entity_poly.pdbx_strand_id
1 'polypeptide(L)'
;MSAANELMKMTSHQVNAAGFDKAILAIGSCEAHGPHLASGTDTLVSYMLSCKIADRVKGLLVLPPITVGYSGHYDTFPFTLTLNYDTCTQVIYDIVESCIRNGITHIFLMNGHDGNIAPIEIASRKIKEKYPEARIASLPQWWVTAGDLLPKGTFEVWDGLGHAGEGESSIAYYLYPQWCEPDLAKGYVPDKLPKYVDVKWDFSELTNCAATGDPTKATPE
;
A
#
# COMPACT_ATOMS: atom_id res chain seq x y z
N MET A 1 4.74 4.81 -24.06
CA MET A 1 4.55 4.27 -22.71
C MET A 1 5.19 2.90 -22.69
N SER A 2 6.28 2.71 -21.95
CA SER A 2 6.78 1.38 -21.68
C SER A 2 5.69 0.65 -20.91
N ALA A 3 5.18 -0.45 -21.43
CA ALA A 3 4.19 -1.23 -20.69
C ALA A 3 4.96 -1.98 -19.60
N ALA A 4 4.67 -1.67 -18.34
CA ALA A 4 5.16 -2.48 -17.23
C ALA A 4 4.82 -3.94 -17.51
N ASN A 5 5.72 -4.85 -17.12
CA ASN A 5 5.47 -6.29 -17.26
C ASN A 5 4.44 -6.72 -16.21
N GLU A 6 3.18 -6.43 -16.46
CA GLU A 6 2.07 -6.77 -15.57
C GLU A 6 1.61 -8.20 -15.86
N LEU A 7 1.83 -9.11 -14.91
CA LEU A 7 1.49 -10.54 -15.06
C LEU A 7 0.04 -10.77 -15.52
N MET A 8 -0.90 -9.97 -15.01
CA MET A 8 -2.32 -10.08 -15.40
C MET A 8 -2.59 -9.80 -16.89
N LYS A 9 -1.66 -9.14 -17.57
CA LYS A 9 -1.78 -8.76 -18.99
C LYS A 9 -0.87 -9.59 -19.91
N MET A 10 -0.16 -10.59 -19.37
CA MET A 10 0.79 -11.42 -20.09
C MET A 10 0.25 -12.83 -20.29
N THR A 11 0.51 -13.38 -21.46
CA THR A 11 0.29 -14.82 -21.71
C THR A 11 1.41 -15.64 -21.08
N SER A 12 1.15 -16.93 -20.80
CA SER A 12 2.18 -17.84 -20.28
C SER A 12 3.41 -17.94 -21.19
N HIS A 13 3.22 -17.84 -22.51
CA HIS A 13 4.32 -17.79 -23.47
C HIS A 13 5.22 -16.56 -23.25
N GLN A 14 4.62 -15.38 -23.07
CA GLN A 14 5.36 -14.13 -22.83
C GLN A 14 6.13 -14.17 -21.50
N VAL A 15 5.52 -14.70 -20.45
CA VAL A 15 6.17 -14.85 -19.13
C VAL A 15 7.37 -15.78 -19.22
N ASN A 16 7.20 -16.95 -19.84
CA ASN A 16 8.27 -17.93 -20.01
C ASN A 16 9.42 -17.40 -20.87
N ALA A 17 9.11 -16.69 -21.96
CA ALA A 17 10.12 -16.11 -22.85
C ALA A 17 10.91 -14.97 -22.19
N ALA A 18 10.31 -14.24 -21.25
CA ALA A 18 10.98 -13.12 -20.58
C ALA A 18 12.00 -13.54 -19.51
N GLY A 19 11.82 -14.71 -18.89
CA GLY A 19 12.76 -15.26 -17.90
C GLY A 19 12.93 -14.35 -16.67
N PHE A 20 11.82 -13.94 -16.05
CA PHE A 20 11.85 -13.06 -14.88
C PHE A 20 12.54 -13.73 -13.68
N ASP A 21 13.41 -13.00 -13.00
CA ASP A 21 14.07 -13.40 -11.75
C ASP A 21 13.64 -12.55 -10.55
N LYS A 22 12.90 -11.47 -10.81
CA LYS A 22 12.42 -10.51 -9.79
C LYS A 22 10.98 -10.10 -10.00
N ALA A 23 10.27 -9.89 -8.90
CA ALA A 23 8.88 -9.44 -8.92
C ALA A 23 8.60 -8.37 -7.86
N ILE A 24 7.55 -7.58 -8.09
CA ILE A 24 6.98 -6.64 -7.14
C ILE A 24 5.51 -7.00 -6.90
N LEU A 25 5.13 -7.11 -5.62
CA LEU A 25 3.76 -7.36 -5.16
C LEU A 25 3.25 -6.14 -4.41
N ALA A 26 2.22 -5.50 -4.95
CA ALA A 26 1.47 -4.47 -4.24
C ALA A 26 0.49 -5.13 -3.26
N ILE A 27 0.46 -4.65 -2.02
CA ILE A 27 -0.39 -5.16 -0.94
C ILE A 27 -1.18 -3.98 -0.40
N GLY A 28 -2.44 -3.88 -0.78
CA GLY A 28 -3.33 -2.80 -0.42
C GLY A 28 -4.40 -3.20 0.58
N SER A 29 -5.44 -2.40 0.62
CA SER A 29 -6.64 -2.56 1.43
C SER A 29 -7.86 -2.04 0.67
N CYS A 30 -9.04 -2.34 1.18
CA CYS A 30 -10.30 -1.75 0.76
C CYS A 30 -11.02 -1.26 2.00
N GLU A 31 -10.88 0.03 2.31
CA GLU A 31 -11.39 0.66 3.53
C GLU A 31 -11.77 2.11 3.29
N ALA A 32 -12.48 2.71 4.23
CA ALA A 32 -12.89 4.11 4.14
C ALA A 32 -11.67 5.04 4.18
N HIS A 33 -11.58 5.97 3.23
CA HIS A 33 -10.52 6.98 3.09
C HIS A 33 -11.13 8.39 3.06
N GLY A 34 -11.75 8.78 4.16
CA GLY A 34 -12.51 10.02 4.20
C GLY A 34 -13.70 9.99 3.23
N PRO A 35 -14.41 11.10 3.08
CA PRO A 35 -15.50 11.21 2.11
C PRO A 35 -15.03 11.50 0.67
N HIS A 36 -13.72 11.66 0.45
CA HIS A 36 -13.15 12.26 -0.77
C HIS A 36 -12.24 11.33 -1.59
N LEU A 37 -11.77 10.21 -1.02
CA LEU A 37 -10.95 9.25 -1.75
C LEU A 37 -11.68 7.92 -1.95
N ALA A 38 -11.28 7.21 -2.99
CA ALA A 38 -11.79 5.87 -3.26
C ALA A 38 -11.43 4.89 -2.14
N SER A 39 -12.34 3.97 -1.78
CA SER A 39 -12.08 2.94 -0.77
C SER A 39 -10.92 1.99 -1.12
N GLY A 40 -10.50 1.93 -2.37
CA GLY A 40 -9.34 1.16 -2.84
C GLY A 40 -8.04 1.94 -2.88
N THR A 41 -7.93 3.11 -2.26
CA THR A 41 -6.77 4.02 -2.31
C THR A 41 -5.46 3.28 -2.07
N ASP A 42 -5.35 2.49 -1.01
CA ASP A 42 -4.14 1.73 -0.66
C ASP A 42 -3.68 0.79 -1.78
N THR A 43 -4.65 0.11 -2.41
CA THR A 43 -4.37 -0.77 -3.54
C THR A 43 -3.98 0.01 -4.78
N LEU A 44 -4.72 1.07 -5.09
CA LEU A 44 -4.51 1.88 -6.29
C LEU A 44 -3.14 2.55 -6.26
N VAL A 45 -2.79 3.21 -5.15
CA VAL A 45 -1.49 3.88 -5.01
C VAL A 45 -0.35 2.87 -5.07
N SER A 46 -0.38 1.83 -4.24
CA SER A 46 0.73 0.86 -4.19
C SER A 46 0.91 0.11 -5.52
N TYR A 47 -0.18 -0.23 -6.21
CA TYR A 47 -0.11 -0.89 -7.52
C TYR A 47 0.41 0.04 -8.63
N MET A 48 -0.11 1.27 -8.70
CA MET A 48 0.34 2.24 -9.71
C MET A 48 1.80 2.65 -9.50
N LEU A 49 2.25 2.79 -8.25
CA LEU A 49 3.66 2.99 -7.92
C LEU A 49 4.51 1.78 -8.34
N SER A 50 4.03 0.56 -8.10
CA SER A 50 4.70 -0.67 -8.54
C SER A 50 4.89 -0.71 -10.06
N CYS A 51 3.88 -0.32 -10.83
CA CYS A 51 3.99 -0.20 -12.29
C CYS A 51 5.01 0.87 -12.70
N LYS A 52 5.00 2.04 -12.07
CA LYS A 52 5.98 3.12 -12.34
C LYS A 52 7.42 2.70 -12.00
N ILE A 53 7.61 1.88 -10.96
CA ILE A 53 8.92 1.30 -10.62
C ILE A 53 9.35 0.31 -11.70
N ALA A 54 8.44 -0.57 -12.14
CA ALA A 54 8.73 -1.57 -13.17
C ALA A 54 9.08 -0.95 -14.52
N ASP A 55 8.56 0.23 -14.85
CA ASP A 55 8.97 0.99 -16.05
C ASP A 55 10.45 1.43 -16.00
N ARG A 56 11.04 1.51 -14.81
CA ARG A 56 12.44 1.94 -14.59
C ARG A 56 13.38 0.79 -14.25
N VAL A 57 12.85 -0.35 -13.82
CA VAL A 57 13.64 -1.52 -13.40
C VAL A 57 13.50 -2.64 -14.41
N LYS A 58 14.52 -2.82 -15.24
CA LYS A 58 14.51 -3.85 -16.28
C LYS A 58 14.28 -5.26 -15.68
N GLY A 59 13.35 -6.00 -16.29
CA GLY A 59 13.07 -7.40 -15.91
C GLY A 59 12.31 -7.54 -14.58
N LEU A 60 11.66 -6.50 -14.10
CA LEU A 60 10.77 -6.56 -12.94
C LEU A 60 9.35 -6.94 -13.38
N LEU A 61 8.82 -8.03 -12.81
CA LEU A 61 7.44 -8.49 -13.03
C LEU A 61 6.52 -7.86 -11.99
N VAL A 62 5.46 -7.21 -12.42
CA VAL A 62 4.40 -6.70 -11.53
C VAL A 62 3.36 -7.80 -11.34
N LEU A 63 3.18 -8.24 -10.10
CA LEU A 63 2.21 -9.27 -9.74
C LEU A 63 0.79 -8.66 -9.60
N PRO A 64 -0.27 -9.49 -9.69
CA PRO A 64 -1.62 -9.07 -9.30
C PRO A 64 -1.61 -8.52 -7.88
N PRO A 65 -2.21 -7.35 -7.61
CA PRO A 65 -2.20 -6.78 -6.27
C PRO A 65 -3.10 -7.57 -5.31
N ILE A 66 -2.75 -7.57 -4.03
CA ILE A 66 -3.67 -7.95 -2.96
C ILE A 66 -4.54 -6.73 -2.67
N THR A 67 -5.85 -6.86 -2.90
CA THR A 67 -6.80 -5.74 -2.85
C THR A 67 -7.57 -5.65 -1.53
N VAL A 68 -7.49 -6.67 -0.69
CA VAL A 68 -8.09 -6.72 0.65
C VAL A 68 -7.01 -7.17 1.62
N GLY A 69 -6.65 -6.29 2.54
CA GLY A 69 -5.66 -6.52 3.59
C GLY A 69 -6.30 -6.70 4.96
N TYR A 70 -5.53 -6.43 6.02
CA TYR A 70 -6.07 -6.34 7.38
C TYR A 70 -6.46 -4.89 7.68
N SER A 71 -7.75 -4.64 7.83
CA SER A 71 -8.34 -3.33 8.12
C SER A 71 -9.36 -3.40 9.27
N GLY A 72 -9.20 -4.35 10.20
CA GLY A 72 -10.16 -4.57 11.28
C GLY A 72 -10.36 -3.34 12.19
N HIS A 73 -9.38 -2.47 12.29
CA HIS A 73 -9.49 -1.21 13.02
C HIS A 73 -10.33 -0.13 12.31
N TYR A 74 -10.79 -0.40 11.08
CA TYR A 74 -11.72 0.44 10.32
C TYR A 74 -13.13 -0.15 10.21
N ASP A 75 -13.43 -1.29 10.85
CA ASP A 75 -14.71 -2.01 10.73
C ASP A 75 -15.94 -1.18 11.08
N THR A 76 -15.77 -0.12 11.86
CA THR A 76 -16.83 0.83 12.21
C THR A 76 -17.26 1.74 11.07
N PHE A 77 -16.44 1.84 10.00
CA PHE A 77 -16.76 2.62 8.81
C PHE A 77 -17.36 1.76 7.71
N PRO A 78 -18.35 2.27 6.95
CA PRO A 78 -19.05 1.51 5.93
C PRO A 78 -18.12 0.93 4.86
N PHE A 79 -18.42 -0.30 4.43
CA PHE A 79 -17.74 -1.00 3.34
C PHE A 79 -16.24 -1.22 3.53
N THR A 80 -15.75 -1.25 4.76
CA THR A 80 -14.43 -1.78 5.05
C THR A 80 -14.44 -3.30 4.84
N LEU A 81 -13.55 -3.80 4.00
CA LEU A 81 -13.34 -5.23 3.76
C LEU A 81 -12.03 -5.63 4.42
N THR A 82 -12.09 -6.55 5.39
CA THR A 82 -10.90 -6.97 6.13
C THR A 82 -10.69 -8.48 6.09
N LEU A 83 -9.44 -8.90 5.94
CA LEU A 83 -9.00 -10.25 6.31
C LEU A 83 -8.58 -10.23 7.78
N ASN A 84 -8.61 -11.36 8.47
CA ASN A 84 -7.91 -11.48 9.74
C ASN A 84 -6.38 -11.58 9.50
N TYR A 85 -5.59 -11.37 10.55
CA TYR A 85 -4.12 -11.38 10.45
C TYR A 85 -3.57 -12.68 9.88
N ASP A 86 -4.09 -13.83 10.32
CA ASP A 86 -3.59 -15.14 9.87
C ASP A 86 -3.89 -15.37 8.39
N THR A 87 -5.10 -15.03 7.94
CA THR A 87 -5.49 -15.14 6.53
C THR A 87 -4.68 -14.19 5.66
N CYS A 88 -4.51 -12.93 6.08
CA CYS A 88 -3.70 -11.95 5.34
C CYS A 88 -2.24 -12.43 5.23
N THR A 89 -1.65 -12.90 6.34
CA THR A 89 -0.31 -13.50 6.36
C THR A 89 -0.21 -14.68 5.39
N GLN A 90 -1.21 -15.56 5.39
CA GLN A 90 -1.19 -16.77 4.55
C GLN A 90 -1.33 -16.42 3.07
N VAL A 91 -2.19 -15.45 2.71
CA VAL A 91 -2.33 -14.99 1.31
C VAL A 91 -1.00 -14.44 0.79
N ILE A 92 -0.33 -13.58 1.57
CA ILE A 92 1.00 -13.04 1.20
C ILE A 92 2.00 -14.18 1.04
N TYR A 93 2.04 -15.09 2.01
CA TYR A 93 2.94 -16.24 1.99
C TYR A 93 2.75 -17.10 0.73
N ASP A 94 1.51 -17.48 0.41
CA ASP A 94 1.20 -18.38 -0.70
C ASP A 94 1.56 -17.76 -2.06
N ILE A 95 1.33 -16.45 -2.22
CA ILE A 95 1.70 -15.74 -3.45
C ILE A 95 3.22 -15.68 -3.59
N VAL A 96 3.94 -15.30 -2.54
CA VAL A 96 5.41 -15.21 -2.55
C VAL A 96 6.03 -16.59 -2.78
N GLU A 97 5.54 -17.62 -2.10
CA GLU A 97 6.00 -18.99 -2.30
C GLU A 97 5.76 -19.47 -3.74
N SER A 98 4.62 -19.11 -4.33
CA SER A 98 4.33 -19.43 -5.73
C SER A 98 5.33 -18.78 -6.69
N CYS A 99 5.76 -17.56 -6.42
CA CYS A 99 6.81 -16.89 -7.19
C CYS A 99 8.14 -17.66 -7.11
N ILE A 100 8.55 -18.08 -5.91
CA ILE A 100 9.78 -18.82 -5.68
C ILE A 100 9.76 -20.16 -6.43
N ARG A 101 8.63 -20.90 -6.36
CA ARG A 101 8.46 -22.15 -7.11
C ARG A 101 8.56 -21.97 -8.63
N ASN A 102 8.30 -20.77 -9.14
CA ASN A 102 8.45 -20.39 -10.54
C ASN A 102 9.81 -19.75 -10.87
N GLY A 103 10.79 -19.84 -9.97
CA GLY A 103 12.17 -19.36 -10.18
C GLY A 103 12.39 -17.88 -9.89
N ILE A 104 11.38 -17.16 -9.40
CA ILE A 104 11.52 -15.76 -9.02
C ILE A 104 11.98 -15.69 -7.55
N THR A 105 13.26 -15.37 -7.35
CA THR A 105 13.88 -15.37 -6.02
C THR A 105 14.09 -13.99 -5.41
N HIS A 106 13.89 -12.92 -6.18
CA HIS A 106 13.99 -11.54 -5.72
C HIS A 106 12.59 -10.91 -5.70
N ILE A 107 12.04 -10.68 -4.50
CA ILE A 107 10.67 -10.24 -4.34
C ILE A 107 10.64 -8.96 -3.51
N PHE A 108 9.99 -7.94 -4.06
CA PHE A 108 9.74 -6.68 -3.38
C PHE A 108 8.27 -6.56 -3.02
N LEU A 109 7.98 -6.30 -1.75
CA LEU A 109 6.62 -6.13 -1.22
C LEU A 109 6.35 -4.64 -1.03
N MET A 110 5.49 -4.09 -1.88
CA MET A 110 5.07 -2.69 -1.85
C MET A 110 3.79 -2.59 -1.02
N ASN A 111 3.93 -2.22 0.25
CA ASN A 111 2.78 -2.07 1.13
C ASN A 111 2.06 -0.76 0.87
N GLY A 112 0.73 -0.81 0.81
CA GLY A 112 -0.15 0.35 0.68
C GLY A 112 -0.87 0.72 1.98
N HIS A 113 -0.86 -0.16 3.01
CA HIS A 113 -1.71 -0.04 4.18
C HIS A 113 -0.99 -0.41 5.49
N ASP A 114 -1.13 0.42 6.51
CA ASP A 114 -0.44 0.24 7.79
C ASP A 114 -0.78 -1.10 8.47
N GLY A 115 -2.05 -1.51 8.42
CA GLY A 115 -2.51 -2.79 9.00
C GLY A 115 -1.84 -4.03 8.43
N ASN A 116 -1.24 -3.94 7.23
CA ASN A 116 -0.54 -5.07 6.60
C ASN A 116 0.91 -5.24 7.06
N ILE A 117 1.48 -4.31 7.85
CA ILE A 117 2.89 -4.37 8.25
C ILE A 117 3.20 -5.68 8.98
N ALA A 118 2.41 -6.04 9.98
CA ALA A 118 2.61 -7.27 10.73
C ALA A 118 2.43 -8.54 9.87
N PRO A 119 1.38 -8.71 9.07
CA PRO A 119 1.26 -9.81 8.12
C PRO A 119 2.43 -9.95 7.15
N ILE A 120 2.93 -8.83 6.60
CA ILE A 120 4.08 -8.82 5.68
C ILE A 120 5.34 -9.30 6.39
N GLU A 121 5.62 -8.80 7.59
CA GLU A 121 6.80 -9.20 8.36
C GLU A 121 6.76 -10.70 8.68
N ILE A 122 5.63 -11.22 9.18
CA ILE A 122 5.48 -12.63 9.53
C ILE A 122 5.63 -13.52 8.29
N ALA A 123 4.96 -13.20 7.19
CA ALA A 123 5.05 -13.95 5.94
C ALA A 123 6.48 -13.97 5.41
N SER A 124 7.15 -12.81 5.40
CA SER A 124 8.53 -12.67 4.93
C SER A 124 9.51 -13.51 5.75
N ARG A 125 9.37 -13.55 7.08
CA ARG A 125 10.18 -14.39 7.96
C ARG A 125 9.98 -15.87 7.68
N LYS A 126 8.74 -16.34 7.62
CA LYS A 126 8.40 -17.73 7.30
C LYS A 126 8.98 -18.16 5.94
N ILE A 127 8.89 -17.30 4.93
CA ILE A 127 9.49 -17.57 3.61
C ILE A 127 11.00 -17.66 3.71
N LYS A 128 11.64 -16.71 4.40
CA LYS A 128 13.11 -16.71 4.54
C LYS A 128 13.64 -17.92 5.29
N GLU A 129 12.92 -18.42 6.26
CA GLU A 129 13.25 -19.67 6.97
C GLU A 129 13.19 -20.89 6.06
N LYS A 130 12.15 -20.98 5.20
CA LYS A 130 11.95 -22.11 4.31
C LYS A 130 12.81 -22.05 3.04
N TYR A 131 13.06 -20.84 2.52
CA TYR A 131 13.81 -20.56 1.29
C TYR A 131 14.95 -19.58 1.57
N PRO A 132 16.08 -20.03 2.16
CA PRO A 132 17.19 -19.16 2.54
C PRO A 132 17.81 -18.36 1.39
N GLU A 133 17.71 -18.88 0.16
CA GLU A 133 18.18 -18.23 -1.06
C GLU A 133 17.28 -17.06 -1.51
N ALA A 134 16.01 -17.04 -1.12
CA ALA A 134 15.09 -15.97 -1.50
C ALA A 134 15.52 -14.62 -0.88
N ARG A 135 15.45 -13.58 -1.69
CA ARG A 135 15.71 -12.20 -1.29
C ARG A 135 14.39 -11.45 -1.26
N ILE A 136 13.91 -11.17 -0.06
CA ILE A 136 12.65 -10.47 0.15
C ILE A 136 12.96 -9.13 0.79
N ALA A 137 12.44 -8.07 0.21
CA ALA A 137 12.48 -6.73 0.75
C ALA A 137 11.06 -6.15 0.75
N SER A 138 10.76 -5.28 1.68
CA SER A 138 9.49 -4.56 1.74
C SER A 138 9.71 -3.07 1.91
N LEU A 139 8.81 -2.28 1.34
CA LEU A 139 8.60 -0.88 1.70
C LEU A 139 7.33 -0.83 2.55
N PRO A 140 7.48 -0.85 3.90
CA PRO A 140 6.33 -1.02 4.78
C PRO A 140 5.43 0.22 4.86
N GLN A 141 5.98 1.41 4.63
CA GLN A 141 5.30 2.69 4.77
C GLN A 141 5.85 3.67 3.72
N TRP A 142 5.34 3.56 2.47
CA TRP A 142 5.77 4.44 1.38
C TRP A 142 5.48 5.92 1.69
N TRP A 143 4.38 6.19 2.40
CA TRP A 143 3.96 7.55 2.78
C TRP A 143 4.96 8.22 3.72
N VAL A 144 5.52 7.51 4.69
CA VAL A 144 6.60 8.02 5.54
C VAL A 144 7.87 8.25 4.73
N THR A 145 8.26 7.28 3.90
CA THR A 145 9.46 7.40 3.04
C THR A 145 9.33 8.56 2.06
N ALA A 146 8.14 8.79 1.48
CA ALA A 146 7.89 9.92 0.61
C ALA A 146 8.09 11.25 1.36
N GLY A 147 7.54 11.38 2.57
CA GLY A 147 7.73 12.56 3.42
C GLY A 147 9.20 12.84 3.72
N ASP A 148 9.99 11.81 4.00
CA ASP A 148 11.44 11.94 4.27
C ASP A 148 12.26 12.37 3.03
N LEU A 149 11.79 12.02 1.82
CA LEU A 149 12.49 12.34 0.57
C LEU A 149 12.13 13.72 0.01
N LEU A 150 11.01 14.30 0.42
CA LEU A 150 10.56 15.60 -0.04
C LEU A 150 11.23 16.74 0.73
N PRO A 151 11.35 17.94 0.14
CA PRO A 151 11.84 19.12 0.85
C PRO A 151 11.00 19.41 2.09
N LYS A 152 11.65 19.85 3.17
CA LYS A 152 10.92 20.26 4.37
C LYS A 152 9.95 21.38 4.04
N GLY A 153 8.73 21.29 4.56
CA GLY A 153 7.67 22.27 4.32
C GLY A 153 6.92 22.05 3.01
N THR A 154 7.12 20.92 2.32
CA THR A 154 6.26 20.51 1.20
C THR A 154 4.83 20.33 1.65
N PHE A 155 4.61 19.74 2.82
CA PHE A 155 3.31 19.59 3.44
C PHE A 155 3.10 20.57 4.59
N GLU A 156 1.86 20.97 4.82
CA GLU A 156 1.50 21.93 5.86
C GLU A 156 1.19 21.24 7.21
N VAL A 157 0.61 20.02 7.16
CA VAL A 157 0.12 19.33 8.35
C VAL A 157 0.80 17.96 8.50
N TRP A 158 1.42 17.71 9.65
CA TRP A 158 2.07 16.46 10.02
C TRP A 158 3.06 15.91 8.98
N ASP A 159 3.77 16.76 8.28
CA ASP A 159 4.66 16.35 7.16
C ASP A 159 3.94 15.50 6.11
N GLY A 160 2.64 15.78 5.88
CA GLY A 160 1.78 15.07 4.95
C GLY A 160 1.23 13.74 5.45
N LEU A 161 1.54 13.38 6.69
CA LEU A 161 1.05 12.13 7.30
C LEU A 161 -0.45 12.22 7.65
N GLY A 162 -1.02 11.07 7.94
CA GLY A 162 -2.43 10.91 8.27
C GLY A 162 -3.17 10.07 7.23
N HIS A 163 -4.11 9.27 7.70
CA HIS A 163 -4.97 8.45 6.85
C HIS A 163 -5.91 9.34 6.04
N ALA A 164 -5.92 9.18 4.74
CA ALA A 164 -6.56 10.10 3.80
C ALA A 164 -6.16 11.57 4.03
N GLY A 165 -4.95 11.80 4.56
CA GLY A 165 -4.41 13.12 4.87
C GLY A 165 -3.84 13.84 3.64
N GLU A 166 -3.09 14.93 3.87
CA GLU A 166 -2.56 15.79 2.82
C GLU A 166 -1.72 15.03 1.78
N GLY A 167 -0.74 14.22 2.22
CA GLY A 167 0.16 13.51 1.31
C GLY A 167 -0.52 12.39 0.54
N GLU A 168 -1.36 11.61 1.21
CA GLU A 168 -2.08 10.50 0.55
C GLU A 168 -3.14 11.03 -0.42
N SER A 169 -3.85 12.10 -0.06
CA SER A 169 -4.78 12.78 -0.98
C SER A 169 -4.06 13.39 -2.17
N SER A 170 -2.89 14.01 -1.97
CA SER A 170 -2.10 14.60 -3.06
C SER A 170 -1.70 13.55 -4.09
N ILE A 171 -1.18 12.40 -3.65
CA ILE A 171 -0.81 11.33 -4.58
C ILE A 171 -2.04 10.71 -5.27
N ALA A 172 -3.17 10.61 -4.56
CA ALA A 172 -4.43 10.12 -5.14
C ALA A 172 -4.93 11.07 -6.24
N TYR A 173 -4.95 12.37 -5.98
CA TYR A 173 -5.35 13.38 -6.96
C TYR A 173 -4.45 13.39 -8.21
N TYR A 174 -3.15 13.08 -8.05
CA TYR A 174 -2.24 12.93 -9.16
C TYR A 174 -2.45 11.64 -9.96
N LEU A 175 -2.65 10.51 -9.28
CA LEU A 175 -2.67 9.19 -9.91
C LEU A 175 -4.02 8.83 -10.53
N TYR A 176 -5.14 9.17 -9.86
CA TYR A 176 -6.49 8.79 -10.26
C TYR A 176 -7.55 9.85 -9.88
N PRO A 177 -7.42 11.09 -10.38
CA PRO A 177 -8.33 12.19 -10.04
C PRO A 177 -9.80 11.89 -10.32
N GLN A 178 -10.07 11.01 -11.29
CA GLN A 178 -11.45 10.63 -11.69
C GLN A 178 -12.21 9.85 -10.62
N TRP A 179 -11.57 9.37 -9.57
CA TRP A 179 -12.16 8.63 -8.45
C TRP A 179 -12.02 9.37 -7.12
N CYS A 180 -11.74 10.65 -7.18
CA CYS A 180 -11.62 11.53 -6.02
C CYS A 180 -12.67 12.64 -6.07
N GLU A 181 -13.11 13.07 -4.89
CA GLU A 181 -14.08 14.16 -4.69
C GLU A 181 -13.46 15.24 -3.78
N PRO A 182 -12.48 16.04 -4.28
CA PRO A 182 -11.71 16.97 -3.45
C PRO A 182 -12.55 17.97 -2.65
N ASP A 183 -13.70 18.40 -3.20
CA ASP A 183 -14.62 19.33 -2.53
C ASP A 183 -15.26 18.76 -1.26
N LEU A 184 -15.22 17.43 -1.09
CA LEU A 184 -15.70 16.74 0.10
C LEU A 184 -14.59 16.50 1.13
N ALA A 185 -13.34 16.87 0.83
CA ALA A 185 -12.20 16.63 1.69
C ALA A 185 -12.42 17.16 3.12
N LYS A 186 -12.29 16.25 4.08
CA LYS A 186 -12.37 16.56 5.53
C LYS A 186 -11.37 15.70 6.25
N GLY A 187 -10.65 16.29 7.16
CA GLY A 187 -9.72 15.60 8.04
C GLY A 187 -9.90 16.00 9.48
N TYR A 188 -9.19 15.34 10.34
CA TYR A 188 -9.14 15.61 11.75
C TYR A 188 -7.72 15.43 12.26
N VAL A 189 -7.21 16.43 12.95
CA VAL A 189 -5.92 16.36 13.63
C VAL A 189 -6.17 16.09 15.10
N PRO A 190 -5.90 14.89 15.63
CA PRO A 190 -6.05 14.60 17.04
C PRO A 190 -5.15 15.51 17.91
N ASP A 191 -5.71 16.11 18.96
CA ASP A 191 -4.98 17.04 19.83
C ASP A 191 -3.78 16.43 20.53
N LYS A 192 -3.88 15.15 20.89
CA LYS A 192 -2.82 14.45 21.63
C LYS A 192 -2.81 12.96 21.31
N LEU A 193 -1.81 12.54 20.57
CA LEU A 193 -1.47 11.12 20.48
C LEU A 193 -0.36 10.83 21.49
N PRO A 194 -0.41 9.68 22.20
CA PRO A 194 0.66 9.30 23.12
C PRO A 194 1.97 9.10 22.36
N LYS A 195 3.06 9.67 22.89
CA LYS A 195 4.41 9.41 22.41
C LYS A 195 4.98 8.20 23.15
N TYR A 196 5.70 7.35 22.43
CA TYR A 196 6.42 6.20 23.02
C TYR A 196 5.54 5.08 23.59
N VAL A 197 4.23 5.15 23.40
CA VAL A 197 3.28 4.12 23.82
C VAL A 197 2.47 3.74 22.60
N ASP A 198 2.50 2.46 22.23
CA ASP A 198 1.70 1.93 21.14
C ASP A 198 0.32 1.55 21.66
N VAL A 199 -0.67 2.38 21.36
CA VAL A 199 -2.08 2.16 21.73
C VAL A 199 -2.82 1.59 20.52
N LYS A 200 -3.55 0.53 20.72
CA LYS A 200 -4.39 -0.09 19.68
C LYS A 200 -5.75 0.63 19.66
N TRP A 201 -5.93 1.48 18.66
CA TRP A 201 -7.16 2.22 18.43
C TRP A 201 -8.10 1.45 17.49
N ASP A 202 -9.41 1.52 17.76
CA ASP A 202 -10.39 1.53 16.68
C ASP A 202 -10.33 2.92 16.04
N PHE A 203 -10.36 2.98 14.71
CA PHE A 203 -10.13 4.26 14.04
C PHE A 203 -11.24 5.29 14.31
N SER A 204 -12.45 4.84 14.65
CA SER A 204 -13.54 5.69 15.09
C SER A 204 -13.28 6.39 16.43
N GLU A 205 -12.32 5.93 17.23
CA GLU A 205 -11.87 6.62 18.45
C GLU A 205 -11.02 7.86 18.13
N LEU A 206 -10.42 7.91 16.93
CA LEU A 206 -9.57 9.01 16.48
C LEU A 206 -10.32 10.03 15.62
N THR A 207 -11.29 9.59 14.82
CA THR A 207 -11.99 10.44 13.85
C THR A 207 -13.39 9.91 13.55
N ASN A 208 -14.30 10.81 13.17
CA ASN A 208 -15.65 10.45 12.74
C ASN A 208 -15.85 10.52 11.22
N CYS A 209 -14.83 10.88 10.46
CA CYS A 209 -14.89 11.03 9.01
C CYS A 209 -13.96 10.08 8.23
N ALA A 210 -13.42 9.06 8.90
CA ALA A 210 -12.46 8.12 8.33
C ALA A 210 -11.24 8.79 7.66
N ALA A 211 -10.78 9.91 8.23
CA ALA A 211 -9.58 10.63 7.80
C ALA A 211 -8.91 11.31 8.99
N THR A 212 -7.59 11.38 8.98
CA THR A 212 -6.75 12.14 9.91
C THR A 212 -5.78 13.02 9.14
N GLY A 213 -5.23 14.06 9.77
CA GLY A 213 -4.48 15.09 9.06
C GLY A 213 -5.42 16.12 8.40
N ASP A 214 -4.92 16.87 7.42
CA ASP A 214 -5.72 17.90 6.73
C ASP A 214 -5.68 17.72 5.20
N PRO A 215 -6.58 16.91 4.62
CA PRO A 215 -6.64 16.70 3.19
C PRO A 215 -7.09 17.92 2.39
N THR A 216 -7.60 18.98 3.03
CA THR A 216 -7.99 20.22 2.32
C THR A 216 -6.78 20.98 1.78
N LYS A 217 -5.57 20.61 2.23
CA LYS A 217 -4.28 21.15 1.77
C LYS A 217 -3.68 20.36 0.61
N ALA A 218 -4.27 19.22 0.27
CA ALA A 218 -3.74 18.34 -0.75
C ALA A 218 -3.79 18.95 -2.15
N THR A 219 -2.71 18.78 -2.90
CA THR A 219 -2.58 19.22 -4.29
C THR A 219 -1.98 18.10 -5.13
N PRO A 220 -2.32 18.00 -6.44
CA PRO A 220 -1.73 17.01 -7.34
C PRO A 220 -0.30 17.34 -7.79
N GLU A 221 0.28 18.48 -7.35
CA GLU A 221 1.59 19.00 -7.75
C GLU A 221 2.74 18.50 -6.89
#